data_5eb3850ead4f3f41dca9769ef8dbfaaa
#
_entry.id   5eb3850ead4f3f41dca9769ef8dbfaaa
#
_cell.length_a   1.000
_cell.length_b   1.000
_cell.length_c   1.000
_cell.angle_alpha   90.00
_cell.angle_beta   90.00
_cell.angle_gamma   90.00
#
_symmetry.space_group_name_H-M   'P 1'
#
loop_
_entity.id
_entity.type
_entity.pdbx_description
1 polymer ?
#
loop_
_entity_poly.entity_id
_entity_poly.type
_entity_poly.pdbx_seq_one_letter_code
_entity_poly.pdbx_strand_id
1 'polypeptide(L)'
;DKYPSVKIEDSVVICYGTIEANAPIIKAEYAIFDFQSSTFNELFHEENCIDNIAIILNYEEAKYISSECIINDIKEYFFNTVKNLKVLIIKDGPFGGYVCSPDKVNNIPIYKNKFIFKIGTGDIFTCLFGYFWANKKINNLELEKIIDYASFGTAFYTENYKSQYKNNFLNFYESNTFERLLPNRNNFKNKVYLAGPFFNASQRWQIEDTKQQLEKLNFNVFSPIHDVGIGKSKEIAQKDLKGLDESDSVFAILNGYDPGTVFEIGYAIAKNKKVIALYEQNDEINLTMFHGSDCMIFNDITTALYNLVWTMTSK
;
A
#
# COMPACT_ATOMS: atom_id res chain seq x y z
N ASP A 1 23.74 -14.24 -24.15
CA ASP A 1 23.17 -13.75 -25.40
C ASP A 1 22.23 -12.60 -25.12
N LYS A 2 22.58 -11.40 -25.63
CA LYS A 2 21.68 -10.23 -25.48
C LYS A 2 20.57 -10.35 -26.50
N TYR A 3 19.33 -10.37 -26.07
CA TYR A 3 18.18 -10.27 -26.97
C TYR A 3 18.22 -8.90 -27.69
N PRO A 4 17.82 -8.81 -28.97
CA PRO A 4 17.77 -7.54 -29.67
C PRO A 4 16.72 -6.62 -29.00
N SER A 5 17.02 -5.32 -28.92
CA SER A 5 16.03 -4.33 -28.45
C SER A 5 14.89 -4.21 -29.44
N VAL A 6 13.66 -4.26 -28.94
CA VAL A 6 12.44 -4.05 -29.73
C VAL A 6 12.27 -2.57 -30.01
N LYS A 7 11.95 -2.21 -31.28
CA LYS A 7 11.60 -0.83 -31.65
C LYS A 7 10.08 -0.64 -31.56
N ILE A 8 9.65 0.36 -30.81
CA ILE A 8 8.23 0.69 -30.61
C ILE A 8 8.02 2.13 -31.06
N GLU A 9 7.08 2.35 -31.96
CA GLU A 9 6.65 3.69 -32.40
C GLU A 9 5.13 3.78 -32.26
N ASP A 10 4.68 4.60 -31.33
CA ASP A 10 3.25 4.86 -31.06
C ASP A 10 3.07 6.22 -30.37
N SER A 11 1.83 6.72 -30.32
CA SER A 11 1.50 7.95 -29.60
C SER A 11 1.65 7.79 -28.07
N VAL A 12 1.29 6.62 -27.52
CA VAL A 12 1.34 6.31 -26.09
C VAL A 12 1.92 4.93 -25.86
N VAL A 13 2.96 4.86 -25.03
CA VAL A 13 3.62 3.60 -24.66
C VAL A 13 3.61 3.45 -23.14
N ILE A 14 3.14 2.31 -22.64
CA ILE A 14 3.30 1.92 -21.23
C ILE A 14 4.34 0.81 -21.17
N CYS A 15 5.40 1.03 -20.43
CA CYS A 15 6.52 0.12 -20.27
C CYS A 15 6.59 -0.38 -18.84
N TYR A 16 6.33 -1.67 -18.66
CA TYR A 16 6.56 -2.36 -17.39
C TYR A 16 7.98 -2.93 -17.37
N GLY A 17 8.70 -2.69 -16.28
CA GLY A 17 10.05 -3.24 -16.10
C GLY A 17 9.99 -4.77 -16.02
N THR A 18 10.73 -5.43 -16.93
CA THR A 18 10.90 -6.89 -16.91
C THR A 18 12.39 -7.22 -16.80
N ILE A 19 12.71 -8.28 -16.08
CA ILE A 19 14.09 -8.76 -15.89
C ILE A 19 14.61 -9.46 -17.15
N GLU A 20 13.72 -9.86 -18.06
CA GLU A 20 13.98 -10.84 -19.12
C GLU A 20 14.21 -10.22 -20.50
N ALA A 21 14.10 -8.90 -20.64
CA ALA A 21 14.23 -8.22 -21.93
C ALA A 21 15.17 -7.01 -21.85
N ASN A 22 15.85 -6.72 -22.97
CA ASN A 22 16.58 -5.45 -23.12
C ASN A 22 15.59 -4.28 -23.19
N ALA A 23 16.04 -3.09 -22.77
CA ALA A 23 15.25 -1.88 -22.91
C ALA A 23 14.77 -1.68 -24.37
N PRO A 24 13.47 -1.42 -24.57
CA PRO A 24 12.96 -1.10 -25.90
C PRO A 24 13.48 0.27 -26.37
N ILE A 25 13.62 0.43 -27.68
CA ILE A 25 13.82 1.75 -28.30
C ILE A 25 12.44 2.33 -28.58
N ILE A 26 12.10 3.41 -27.91
CA ILE A 26 10.76 4.00 -27.93
C ILE A 26 10.77 5.35 -28.65
N LYS A 27 9.86 5.51 -29.61
CA LYS A 27 9.49 6.80 -30.18
C LYS A 27 8.02 7.05 -29.88
N ALA A 28 7.72 8.04 -29.02
CA ALA A 28 6.36 8.28 -28.53
C ALA A 28 6.13 9.74 -28.12
N GLU A 29 4.89 10.22 -28.21
CA GLU A 29 4.48 11.50 -27.58
C GLU A 29 4.43 11.34 -26.06
N TYR A 30 3.90 10.22 -25.56
CA TYR A 30 3.82 9.88 -24.14
C TYR A 30 4.43 8.50 -23.86
N ALA A 31 5.31 8.41 -22.88
CA ALA A 31 5.76 7.12 -22.33
C ALA A 31 5.62 7.10 -20.81
N ILE A 32 5.06 6.02 -20.31
CA ILE A 32 4.87 5.75 -18.89
C ILE A 32 5.72 4.53 -18.52
N PHE A 33 6.64 4.71 -17.59
CA PHE A 33 7.51 3.66 -17.10
C PHE A 33 7.10 3.26 -15.69
N ASP A 34 6.63 2.02 -15.51
CA ASP A 34 6.38 1.41 -14.19
C ASP A 34 7.54 0.43 -13.92
N PHE A 35 8.49 0.87 -13.10
CA PHE A 35 9.67 0.08 -12.77
C PHE A 35 9.33 -0.92 -11.66
N GLN A 36 9.44 -2.21 -11.97
CA GLN A 36 9.17 -3.27 -10.99
C GLN A 36 10.44 -3.81 -10.32
N SER A 37 11.60 -3.18 -10.53
CA SER A 37 12.86 -3.63 -9.93
C SER A 37 13.99 -2.63 -10.09
N SER A 38 15.20 -3.00 -9.62
CA SER A 38 16.44 -2.22 -9.58
C SER A 38 17.07 -1.82 -10.93
N THR A 39 16.40 -2.03 -12.05
CA THR A 39 16.96 -1.87 -13.41
C THR A 39 16.68 -0.50 -14.03
N PHE A 40 16.55 0.54 -13.22
CA PHE A 40 16.22 1.89 -13.68
C PHE A 40 17.09 2.37 -14.86
N ASN A 41 18.42 2.20 -14.78
CA ASN A 41 19.34 2.64 -15.83
C ASN A 41 19.26 1.77 -17.10
N GLU A 42 18.75 0.56 -17.01
CA GLU A 42 18.66 -0.38 -18.13
C GLU A 42 17.40 -0.18 -18.96
N LEU A 43 16.40 0.56 -18.47
CA LEU A 43 15.13 0.78 -19.17
C LEU A 43 15.10 2.03 -20.05
N PHE A 44 16.10 2.92 -19.91
CA PHE A 44 16.24 4.09 -20.77
C PHE A 44 17.28 3.82 -21.85
N HIS A 45 16.81 3.51 -23.06
CA HIS A 45 17.70 3.40 -24.22
C HIS A 45 18.13 4.79 -24.72
N GLU A 46 19.42 4.95 -25.10
CA GLU A 46 19.98 6.22 -25.59
C GLU A 46 19.25 6.76 -26.84
N GLU A 47 18.72 5.86 -27.67
CA GLU A 47 17.99 6.20 -28.89
C GLU A 47 16.52 6.57 -28.67
N ASN A 48 16.04 6.62 -27.43
CA ASN A 48 14.65 6.98 -27.14
C ASN A 48 14.33 8.42 -27.59
N CYS A 49 13.23 8.57 -28.31
CA CYS A 49 12.66 9.87 -28.71
C CYS A 49 11.27 10.02 -28.12
N ILE A 50 11.19 10.58 -26.90
CA ILE A 50 9.95 10.68 -26.12
C ILE A 50 9.76 12.14 -25.69
N ASP A 51 8.59 12.72 -25.95
CA ASP A 51 8.31 14.12 -25.64
C ASP A 51 7.88 14.30 -24.17
N ASN A 52 7.08 13.36 -23.65
CA ASN A 52 6.55 13.41 -22.29
C ASN A 52 6.77 12.07 -21.57
N ILE A 53 7.56 12.09 -20.53
CA ILE A 53 7.86 10.89 -19.72
C ILE A 53 7.12 11.00 -18.38
N ALA A 54 6.47 9.90 -17.97
CA ALA A 54 6.04 9.68 -16.61
C ALA A 54 6.75 8.45 -16.03
N ILE A 55 7.16 8.54 -14.76
CA ILE A 55 7.76 7.44 -14.02
C ILE A 55 6.86 7.09 -12.85
N ILE A 56 6.60 5.81 -12.67
CA ILE A 56 5.82 5.25 -11.57
C ILE A 56 6.67 4.26 -10.81
N LEU A 57 6.78 4.45 -9.49
CA LEU A 57 7.59 3.65 -8.59
C LEU A 57 6.83 3.41 -7.29
N ASN A 58 7.19 2.39 -6.53
CA ASN A 58 6.86 2.36 -5.12
C ASN A 58 7.89 3.17 -4.29
N TYR A 59 7.54 3.46 -3.04
CA TYR A 59 8.38 4.31 -2.17
C TYR A 59 9.77 3.71 -1.92
N GLU A 60 9.87 2.40 -1.74
CA GLU A 60 11.16 1.74 -1.49
C GLU A 60 12.04 1.70 -2.76
N GLU A 61 11.45 1.50 -3.94
CA GLU A 61 12.14 1.62 -5.23
C GLU A 61 12.68 3.03 -5.45
N ALA A 62 11.85 4.03 -5.19
CA ALA A 62 12.24 5.44 -5.33
C ALA A 62 13.42 5.80 -4.40
N LYS A 63 13.40 5.36 -3.15
CA LYS A 63 14.50 5.50 -2.18
C LYS A 63 15.77 4.79 -2.65
N TYR A 64 15.63 3.56 -3.09
CA TYR A 64 16.76 2.76 -3.53
C TYR A 64 17.48 3.39 -4.73
N ILE A 65 16.72 3.84 -5.74
CA ILE A 65 17.27 4.43 -6.96
C ILE A 65 17.91 5.79 -6.69
N SER A 66 17.24 6.66 -5.94
CA SER A 66 17.74 8.00 -5.66
C SER A 66 18.77 8.06 -4.52
N SER A 67 18.83 7.04 -3.68
CA SER A 67 19.56 7.04 -2.39
C SER A 67 19.07 8.12 -1.42
N GLU A 68 17.86 8.65 -1.62
CA GLU A 68 17.24 9.71 -0.82
C GLU A 68 16.03 9.18 -0.04
N CYS A 69 15.68 9.84 1.06
CA CYS A 69 14.55 9.46 1.91
C CYS A 69 13.45 10.54 1.97
N ILE A 70 13.77 11.77 1.60
CA ILE A 70 12.87 12.91 1.61
C ILE A 70 12.24 13.06 0.23
N ILE A 71 10.93 13.19 0.16
CA ILE A 71 10.18 13.22 -1.12
C ILE A 71 10.67 14.33 -2.07
N ASN A 72 11.01 15.50 -1.55
CA ASN A 72 11.52 16.57 -2.38
C ASN A 72 12.88 16.24 -2.97
N ASP A 73 13.77 15.60 -2.21
CA ASP A 73 15.11 15.22 -2.68
C ASP A 73 15.02 14.09 -3.71
N ILE A 74 14.13 13.11 -3.48
CA ILE A 74 13.78 12.06 -4.47
C ILE A 74 13.26 12.71 -5.76
N LYS A 75 12.33 13.66 -5.66
CA LYS A 75 11.80 14.40 -6.81
C LYS A 75 12.93 15.08 -7.57
N GLU A 76 13.78 15.86 -6.90
CA GLU A 76 14.89 16.58 -7.53
C GLU A 76 15.84 15.62 -8.24
N TYR A 77 16.18 14.49 -7.64
CA TYR A 77 17.01 13.48 -8.28
C TYR A 77 16.43 13.03 -9.62
N PHE A 78 15.16 12.63 -9.66
CA PHE A 78 14.54 12.12 -10.89
C PHE A 78 14.39 13.20 -11.97
N PHE A 79 13.95 14.40 -11.62
CA PHE A 79 13.79 15.50 -12.57
C PHE A 79 15.12 16.01 -13.12
N ASN A 80 16.21 15.90 -12.38
CA ASN A 80 17.56 16.24 -12.83
C ASN A 80 18.18 15.12 -13.69
N THR A 81 17.82 13.85 -13.44
CA THR A 81 18.44 12.70 -14.10
C THR A 81 17.71 12.35 -15.40
N VAL A 82 16.38 12.47 -15.45
CA VAL A 82 15.58 12.02 -16.58
C VAL A 82 15.10 13.19 -17.43
N LYS A 83 15.68 13.34 -18.61
CA LYS A 83 15.27 14.36 -19.58
C LYS A 83 13.81 14.12 -20.01
N ASN A 84 13.06 15.18 -20.18
CA ASN A 84 11.63 15.18 -20.56
C ASN A 84 10.69 14.52 -19.53
N LEU A 85 11.13 14.27 -18.29
CA LEU A 85 10.26 13.86 -17.19
C LEU A 85 9.23 14.97 -16.92
N LYS A 86 7.95 14.62 -16.95
CA LYS A 86 6.83 15.53 -16.65
C LYS A 86 6.11 15.18 -15.37
N VAL A 87 6.06 13.88 -15.04
CA VAL A 87 5.36 13.37 -13.86
C VAL A 87 6.18 12.26 -13.22
N LEU A 88 6.38 12.35 -11.90
CA LEU A 88 6.91 11.28 -11.08
C LEU A 88 5.81 10.87 -10.08
N ILE A 89 5.47 9.59 -10.07
CA ILE A 89 4.49 9.00 -9.15
C ILE A 89 5.21 8.03 -8.22
N ILE A 90 5.05 8.24 -6.92
CA ILE A 90 5.63 7.40 -5.87
C ILE A 90 4.48 6.79 -5.08
N LYS A 91 4.18 5.51 -5.33
CA LYS A 91 3.11 4.75 -4.65
C LYS A 91 3.58 4.35 -3.25
N ASP A 92 2.75 4.54 -2.22
CA ASP A 92 3.09 4.24 -0.82
C ASP A 92 2.01 3.38 -0.13
N GLY A 93 1.45 2.42 -0.84
CA GLY A 93 0.50 1.44 -0.31
C GLY A 93 -0.68 2.08 0.42
N PRO A 94 -0.90 1.76 1.72
CA PRO A 94 -2.05 2.28 2.46
C PRO A 94 -1.97 3.80 2.72
N PHE A 95 -0.82 4.43 2.49
CA PHE A 95 -0.66 5.88 2.60
C PHE A 95 -0.95 6.62 1.29
N GLY A 96 -1.33 5.91 0.21
CA GLY A 96 -1.54 6.48 -1.10
C GLY A 96 -0.21 6.72 -1.80
N GLY A 97 0.38 7.87 -1.61
CA GLY A 97 1.67 8.22 -2.19
C GLY A 97 1.77 9.69 -2.61
N TYR A 98 2.67 9.94 -3.56
CA TYR A 98 2.98 11.29 -4.01
C TYR A 98 2.99 11.37 -5.53
N VAL A 99 2.39 12.42 -6.07
CA VAL A 99 2.53 12.83 -7.46
C VAL A 99 3.34 14.12 -7.53
N CYS A 100 4.44 14.07 -8.27
CA CYS A 100 5.36 15.18 -8.41
C CYS A 100 5.36 15.68 -9.86
N SER A 101 5.26 17.00 -10.02
CA SER A 101 5.62 17.75 -11.22
C SER A 101 6.89 18.57 -10.93
N PRO A 102 7.52 19.23 -11.91
CA PRO A 102 8.71 20.05 -11.64
C PRO A 102 8.54 21.02 -10.47
N ASP A 103 7.37 21.64 -10.36
CA ASP A 103 7.13 22.73 -9.41
C ASP A 103 6.35 22.29 -8.16
N LYS A 104 5.74 21.10 -8.16
CA LYS A 104 4.76 20.74 -7.13
C LYS A 104 4.85 19.27 -6.71
N VAL A 105 4.57 19.02 -5.43
CA VAL A 105 4.34 17.70 -4.87
C VAL A 105 2.94 17.66 -4.25
N ASN A 106 2.11 16.74 -4.67
CA ASN A 106 0.77 16.51 -4.12
C ASN A 106 0.66 15.08 -3.58
N ASN A 107 -0.21 14.90 -2.59
CA ASN A 107 -0.53 13.56 -2.11
C ASN A 107 -1.48 12.83 -3.07
N ILE A 108 -1.27 11.53 -3.24
CA ILE A 108 -2.20 10.64 -3.93
C ILE A 108 -3.25 10.19 -2.90
N PRO A 109 -4.54 10.42 -3.14
CA PRO A 109 -5.58 9.93 -2.26
C PRO A 109 -5.68 8.41 -2.33
N ILE A 110 -6.22 7.80 -1.27
CA ILE A 110 -6.70 6.43 -1.31
C ILE A 110 -8.22 6.40 -1.17
N TYR A 111 -8.80 5.32 -1.62
CA TYR A 111 -10.23 5.05 -1.47
C TYR A 111 -10.39 3.79 -0.62
N LYS A 112 -10.98 3.97 0.57
CA LYS A 112 -11.18 2.89 1.54
C LYS A 112 -12.19 1.89 1.00
N ASN A 113 -11.82 0.62 1.01
CA ASN A 113 -12.66 -0.49 0.60
C ASN A 113 -12.58 -1.65 1.60
N LYS A 114 -13.49 -2.59 1.46
CA LYS A 114 -13.64 -3.71 2.41
C LYS A 114 -12.64 -4.84 2.17
N PHE A 115 -12.05 -4.89 1.00
CA PHE A 115 -11.14 -5.96 0.61
C PHE A 115 -9.99 -5.41 -0.25
N ILE A 116 -8.76 -5.78 0.08
CA ILE A 116 -7.56 -5.35 -0.62
C ILE A 116 -6.89 -6.54 -1.30
N PHE A 117 -7.04 -6.65 -2.60
CA PHE A 117 -6.35 -7.62 -3.42
C PHE A 117 -5.19 -6.94 -4.17
N LYS A 118 -3.95 -7.18 -3.74
CA LYS A 118 -2.78 -6.43 -4.25
C LYS A 118 -2.39 -6.78 -5.69
N ILE A 119 -2.66 -8.01 -6.16
CA ILE A 119 -2.20 -8.45 -7.48
C ILE A 119 -2.92 -7.64 -8.56
N GLY A 120 -2.16 -7.02 -9.47
CA GLY A 120 -2.67 -6.20 -10.54
C GLY A 120 -3.06 -4.76 -10.17
N THR A 121 -3.02 -4.38 -8.89
CA THR A 121 -3.38 -3.01 -8.48
C THR A 121 -2.45 -1.95 -9.05
N GLY A 122 -1.15 -2.25 -9.12
CA GLY A 122 -0.16 -1.38 -9.75
C GLY A 122 -0.44 -1.19 -11.23
N ASP A 123 -0.74 -2.31 -11.93
CA ASP A 123 -1.02 -2.31 -13.36
C ASP A 123 -2.28 -1.50 -13.70
N ILE A 124 -3.36 -1.69 -12.92
CA ILE A 124 -4.60 -0.91 -13.06
C ILE A 124 -4.35 0.57 -12.85
N PHE A 125 -3.62 0.94 -11.79
CA PHE A 125 -3.27 2.33 -11.54
C PHE A 125 -2.51 2.93 -12.72
N THR A 126 -1.47 2.24 -13.18
CA THR A 126 -0.60 2.68 -14.29
C THR A 126 -1.36 2.79 -15.61
N CYS A 127 -2.22 1.81 -15.93
CA CYS A 127 -3.06 1.85 -17.13
C CYS A 127 -4.04 3.02 -17.11
N LEU A 128 -4.75 3.23 -16.00
CA LEU A 128 -5.72 4.33 -15.87
C LEU A 128 -5.02 5.69 -15.90
N PHE A 129 -3.92 5.83 -15.16
CA PHE A 129 -3.11 7.04 -15.22
C PHE A 129 -2.66 7.32 -16.66
N GLY A 130 -2.07 6.36 -17.34
CA GLY A 130 -1.56 6.50 -18.71
C GLY A 130 -2.66 6.91 -19.69
N TYR A 131 -3.81 6.24 -19.62
CA TYR A 131 -4.96 6.55 -20.47
C TYR A 131 -5.44 8.00 -20.27
N PHE A 132 -5.70 8.43 -19.05
CA PHE A 132 -6.21 9.78 -18.79
C PHE A 132 -5.14 10.85 -19.01
N TRP A 133 -3.87 10.56 -18.70
CA TRP A 133 -2.78 11.52 -18.88
C TRP A 133 -2.48 11.80 -20.35
N ALA A 134 -2.45 10.77 -21.20
CA ALA A 134 -2.27 10.94 -22.64
C ALA A 134 -3.46 11.68 -23.28
N ASN A 135 -4.68 11.46 -22.76
CA ASN A 135 -5.89 12.10 -23.28
C ASN A 135 -6.31 13.38 -22.52
N LYS A 136 -5.45 13.93 -21.66
CA LYS A 136 -5.80 15.08 -20.80
C LYS A 136 -6.27 16.32 -21.55
N LYS A 137 -5.71 16.60 -22.71
CA LYS A 137 -6.11 17.75 -23.54
C LYS A 137 -7.52 17.57 -24.12
N ILE A 138 -7.87 16.35 -24.53
CA ILE A 138 -9.18 16.02 -25.08
C ILE A 138 -10.25 16.10 -23.99
N ASN A 139 -9.91 15.61 -22.80
CA ASN A 139 -10.85 15.53 -21.68
C ASN A 139 -10.79 16.76 -20.74
N ASN A 140 -9.92 17.73 -21.01
CA ASN A 140 -9.68 18.91 -20.17
C ASN A 140 -9.43 18.55 -18.69
N LEU A 141 -8.53 17.58 -18.46
CA LEU A 141 -8.25 17.04 -17.11
C LEU A 141 -6.96 17.61 -16.54
N GLU A 142 -7.04 18.07 -15.30
CA GLU A 142 -5.88 18.41 -14.49
C GLU A 142 -5.23 17.15 -13.89
N LEU A 143 -3.92 17.22 -13.57
CA LEU A 143 -3.15 16.09 -13.07
C LEU A 143 -3.75 15.47 -11.80
N GLU A 144 -4.23 16.31 -10.88
CA GLU A 144 -4.89 15.88 -9.65
C GLU A 144 -6.12 15.01 -9.91
N LYS A 145 -6.91 15.36 -10.92
CA LYS A 145 -8.11 14.58 -11.28
C LYS A 145 -7.75 13.27 -11.96
N ILE A 146 -6.69 13.24 -12.75
CA ILE A 146 -6.16 12.03 -13.39
C ILE A 146 -5.69 11.04 -12.30
N ILE A 147 -4.95 11.53 -11.32
CA ILE A 147 -4.48 10.73 -10.19
C ILE A 147 -5.66 10.21 -9.34
N ASP A 148 -6.65 11.04 -9.13
CA ASP A 148 -7.87 10.68 -8.41
C ASP A 148 -8.61 9.53 -9.11
N TYR A 149 -8.75 9.60 -10.43
CA TYR A 149 -9.33 8.51 -11.24
C TYR A 149 -8.50 7.22 -11.17
N ALA A 150 -7.18 7.30 -11.24
CA ALA A 150 -6.32 6.13 -11.17
C ALA A 150 -6.41 5.45 -9.79
N SER A 151 -6.39 6.22 -8.72
CA SER A 151 -6.52 5.71 -7.36
C SER A 151 -7.90 5.10 -7.09
N PHE A 152 -8.97 5.80 -7.48
CA PHE A 152 -10.33 5.27 -7.38
C PHE A 152 -10.51 3.97 -8.17
N GLY A 153 -10.00 3.92 -9.40
CA GLY A 153 -10.09 2.73 -10.24
C GLY A 153 -9.35 1.53 -9.64
N THR A 154 -8.24 1.79 -8.95
CA THR A 154 -7.53 0.75 -8.19
C THR A 154 -8.40 0.19 -7.06
N ALA A 155 -9.03 1.04 -6.27
CA ALA A 155 -9.94 0.62 -5.20
C ALA A 155 -11.16 -0.14 -5.77
N PHE A 156 -11.73 0.34 -6.87
CA PHE A 156 -12.81 -0.34 -7.57
C PHE A 156 -12.41 -1.73 -8.05
N TYR A 157 -11.20 -1.87 -8.62
CA TYR A 157 -10.66 -3.15 -9.05
C TYR A 157 -10.54 -4.12 -7.88
N THR A 158 -9.97 -3.71 -6.74
CA THR A 158 -9.77 -4.60 -5.59
C THR A 158 -11.08 -5.11 -5.01
N GLU A 159 -12.11 -4.29 -4.93
CA GLU A 159 -13.43 -4.68 -4.44
C GLU A 159 -14.16 -5.64 -5.41
N ASN A 160 -13.90 -5.49 -6.70
CA ASN A 160 -14.65 -6.18 -7.76
C ASN A 160 -13.82 -7.20 -8.58
N TYR A 161 -12.61 -7.57 -8.13
CA TYR A 161 -11.68 -8.39 -8.91
C TYR A 161 -12.26 -9.76 -9.33
N LYS A 162 -13.26 -10.30 -8.61
CA LYS A 162 -13.97 -11.55 -8.95
C LYS A 162 -15.15 -11.34 -9.89
N SER A 163 -15.60 -10.10 -10.08
CA SER A 163 -16.75 -9.80 -10.94
C SER A 163 -16.29 -9.38 -12.34
N GLN A 164 -17.04 -9.80 -13.38
CA GLN A 164 -16.74 -9.29 -14.73
C GLN A 164 -17.11 -7.81 -14.79
N TYR A 165 -16.15 -6.98 -15.18
CA TYR A 165 -16.34 -5.54 -15.38
C TYR A 165 -17.36 -5.29 -16.52
N LYS A 166 -18.62 -5.07 -16.18
CA LYS A 166 -19.68 -4.70 -17.14
C LYS A 166 -20.14 -3.25 -17.02
N ASN A 167 -19.67 -2.52 -15.99
CA ASN A 167 -20.17 -1.17 -15.71
C ASN A 167 -19.19 -0.10 -16.17
N ASN A 168 -19.73 1.00 -16.65
CA ASN A 168 -18.94 2.17 -17.02
C ASN A 168 -18.25 2.75 -15.77
N PHE A 169 -16.91 2.73 -15.76
CA PHE A 169 -16.07 3.23 -14.70
C PHE A 169 -16.42 4.66 -14.26
N LEU A 170 -16.64 5.57 -15.22
CA LEU A 170 -16.97 6.97 -14.92
C LEU A 170 -18.28 7.13 -14.17
N ASN A 171 -19.32 6.37 -14.55
CA ASN A 171 -20.60 6.38 -13.84
C ASN A 171 -20.45 5.89 -12.40
N PHE A 172 -19.57 4.89 -12.18
CA PHE A 172 -19.30 4.39 -10.85
C PHE A 172 -18.51 5.39 -10.00
N TYR A 173 -17.54 6.07 -10.60
CA TYR A 173 -16.81 7.16 -9.93
C TYR A 173 -17.74 8.29 -9.50
N GLU A 174 -18.68 8.70 -10.34
CA GLU A 174 -19.65 9.76 -10.03
C GLU A 174 -20.65 9.37 -8.93
N SER A 175 -21.02 8.10 -8.84
CA SER A 175 -21.89 7.59 -7.76
C SER A 175 -21.22 7.53 -6.39
N ASN A 176 -19.92 7.60 -6.35
CA ASN A 176 -18.98 7.63 -5.22
C ASN A 176 -19.40 6.87 -3.96
N THR A 177 -19.03 5.59 -3.90
CA THR A 177 -19.35 4.70 -2.78
C THR A 177 -18.19 4.51 -1.80
N PHE A 178 -16.98 4.96 -2.13
CA PHE A 178 -15.79 4.79 -1.29
C PHE A 178 -15.45 6.06 -0.50
N GLU A 179 -15.07 5.88 0.75
CA GLU A 179 -14.50 6.95 1.58
C GLU A 179 -13.12 7.33 1.05
N ARG A 180 -12.95 8.60 0.66
CA ARG A 180 -11.69 9.16 0.18
C ARG A 180 -10.86 9.65 1.35
N LEU A 181 -9.65 9.14 1.49
CA LEU A 181 -8.70 9.51 2.54
C LEU A 181 -7.41 10.09 1.97
N LEU A 182 -6.72 10.89 2.77
CA LEU A 182 -5.37 11.41 2.50
C LEU A 182 -4.48 11.07 3.70
N PRO A 183 -4.09 9.81 3.88
CA PRO A 183 -3.21 9.41 4.97
C PRO A 183 -1.84 10.08 4.84
N ASN A 184 -1.21 10.39 5.95
CA ASN A 184 0.10 11.02 5.95
C ASN A 184 1.09 10.16 6.75
N ARG A 185 2.04 9.55 6.04
CA ARG A 185 3.10 8.72 6.65
C ARG A 185 3.95 9.51 7.66
N ASN A 186 4.19 10.78 7.43
CA ASN A 186 5.08 11.59 8.28
C ASN A 186 4.47 11.92 9.66
N ASN A 187 3.15 11.93 9.78
CA ASN A 187 2.44 12.19 11.03
C ASN A 187 1.99 10.89 11.72
N PHE A 188 2.43 9.76 11.21
CA PHE A 188 2.04 8.45 11.68
C PHE A 188 3.08 7.92 12.68
N LYS A 189 2.82 8.13 13.96
CA LYS A 189 3.63 7.60 15.07
C LYS A 189 2.71 6.91 16.05
N ASN A 190 2.25 5.69 15.71
CA ASN A 190 1.35 4.93 16.54
C ASN A 190 2.06 3.69 17.08
N LYS A 191 1.97 3.47 18.38
CA LYS A 191 2.40 2.24 19.02
C LYS A 191 1.31 1.20 18.89
N VAL A 192 1.63 0.02 18.35
CA VAL A 192 0.70 -1.10 18.19
C VAL A 192 1.14 -2.27 19.07
N TYR A 193 0.19 -2.84 19.79
CA TYR A 193 0.36 -4.11 20.49
C TYR A 193 0.01 -5.25 19.54
N LEU A 194 0.95 -6.16 19.30
CA LEU A 194 0.75 -7.34 18.47
C LEU A 194 0.37 -8.53 19.36
N ALA A 195 -0.93 -8.83 19.42
CA ALA A 195 -1.49 -9.98 20.11
C ALA A 195 -1.52 -11.20 19.20
N GLY A 196 -1.22 -12.38 19.73
CA GLY A 196 -1.37 -13.61 18.96
C GLY A 196 -0.61 -14.78 19.59
N PRO A 197 -0.98 -16.03 19.20
CA PRO A 197 -0.32 -17.24 19.71
C PRO A 197 1.08 -17.40 19.13
N PHE A 198 2.01 -17.98 19.92
CA PHE A 198 3.40 -18.23 19.52
C PHE A 198 3.93 -19.59 20.02
N PHE A 199 3.04 -20.54 20.26
CA PHE A 199 3.36 -21.83 20.89
C PHE A 199 4.02 -22.83 19.95
N ASN A 200 3.80 -22.70 18.64
CA ASN A 200 4.41 -23.56 17.62
C ASN A 200 5.17 -22.75 16.56
N ALA A 201 5.87 -23.44 15.65
CA ALA A 201 6.71 -22.78 14.66
C ALA A 201 5.93 -21.89 13.67
N SER A 202 4.76 -22.35 13.21
CA SER A 202 3.95 -21.56 12.26
C SER A 202 3.37 -20.31 12.90
N GLN A 203 2.92 -20.40 14.16
CA GLN A 203 2.45 -19.24 14.90
C GLN A 203 3.57 -18.21 15.13
N ARG A 204 4.76 -18.65 15.53
CA ARG A 204 5.94 -17.77 15.68
C ARG A 204 6.31 -17.11 14.36
N TRP A 205 6.28 -17.85 13.25
CA TRP A 205 6.53 -17.28 11.93
C TRP A 205 5.49 -16.22 11.57
N GLN A 206 4.21 -16.47 11.84
CA GLN A 206 3.14 -15.51 11.57
C GLN A 206 3.28 -14.24 12.40
N ILE A 207 3.63 -14.35 13.68
CA ILE A 207 3.93 -13.19 14.55
C ILE A 207 5.12 -12.39 14.00
N GLU A 208 6.21 -13.08 13.63
CA GLU A 208 7.42 -12.44 13.10
C GLU A 208 7.15 -11.71 11.80
N ASP A 209 6.49 -12.35 10.84
CA ASP A 209 6.13 -11.74 9.57
C ASP A 209 5.19 -10.54 9.75
N THR A 210 4.17 -10.68 10.60
CA THR A 210 3.23 -9.59 10.92
C THR A 210 3.95 -8.41 11.57
N LYS A 211 4.86 -8.67 12.52
CA LYS A 211 5.68 -7.64 13.17
C LYS A 211 6.49 -6.86 12.15
N GLN A 212 7.20 -7.56 11.25
CA GLN A 212 7.99 -6.93 10.20
C GLN A 212 7.14 -6.09 9.25
N GLN A 213 5.94 -6.57 8.88
CA GLN A 213 5.02 -5.81 8.03
C GLN A 213 4.51 -4.54 8.74
N LEU A 214 4.17 -4.61 10.02
CA LEU A 214 3.77 -3.45 10.83
C LEU A 214 4.92 -2.42 10.95
N GLU A 215 6.15 -2.88 11.18
CA GLU A 215 7.32 -2.00 11.25
C GLU A 215 7.62 -1.30 9.90
N LYS A 216 7.47 -2.02 8.77
CA LYS A 216 7.55 -1.41 7.41
C LYS A 216 6.47 -0.35 7.19
N LEU A 217 5.32 -0.49 7.83
CA LEU A 217 4.25 0.50 7.84
C LEU A 217 4.47 1.62 8.89
N ASN A 218 5.66 1.69 9.49
CA ASN A 218 6.08 2.72 10.43
C ASN A 218 5.38 2.67 11.79
N PHE A 219 4.86 1.50 12.20
CA PHE A 219 4.40 1.28 13.57
C PHE A 219 5.56 0.98 14.52
N ASN A 220 5.45 1.47 15.74
CA ASN A 220 6.25 1.00 16.87
C ASN A 220 5.54 -0.21 17.49
N VAL A 221 6.04 -1.40 17.24
CA VAL A 221 5.37 -2.66 17.61
C VAL A 221 5.85 -3.13 18.97
N PHE A 222 4.91 -3.30 19.91
CA PHE A 222 5.13 -4.07 21.12
C PHE A 222 4.59 -5.50 20.90
N SER A 223 5.45 -6.49 21.06
CA SER A 223 5.10 -7.91 20.89
C SER A 223 5.53 -8.72 22.13
N PRO A 224 4.61 -9.37 22.85
CA PRO A 224 4.91 -10.10 24.09
C PRO A 224 6.10 -11.05 24.00
N ILE A 225 6.17 -11.84 22.93
CA ILE A 225 7.28 -12.79 22.75
C ILE A 225 8.65 -12.08 22.62
N HIS A 226 8.71 -10.88 22.02
CA HIS A 226 9.95 -10.16 21.78
C HIS A 226 10.32 -9.25 22.95
N ASP A 227 9.35 -8.56 23.54
CA ASP A 227 9.59 -7.51 24.52
C ASP A 227 9.52 -8.00 25.96
N VAL A 228 8.83 -9.13 26.21
CA VAL A 228 8.66 -9.70 27.57
C VAL A 228 9.33 -11.06 27.68
N GLY A 229 9.12 -11.94 26.69
CA GLY A 229 9.73 -13.27 26.65
C GLY A 229 9.09 -14.26 27.63
N ILE A 230 9.91 -15.20 28.18
CA ILE A 230 9.47 -16.29 29.05
C ILE A 230 9.78 -15.95 30.52
N GLY A 231 8.83 -16.20 31.42
CA GLY A 231 9.00 -15.93 32.86
C GLY A 231 7.85 -16.46 33.70
N LYS A 232 7.70 -15.96 34.92
CA LYS A 232 6.59 -16.31 35.80
C LYS A 232 5.30 -15.66 35.32
N SER A 233 4.20 -16.41 35.31
CA SER A 233 2.91 -15.98 34.76
C SER A 233 2.45 -14.60 35.26
N LYS A 234 2.60 -14.30 36.54
CA LYS A 234 2.19 -13.01 37.11
C LYS A 234 3.01 -11.83 36.58
N GLU A 235 4.34 -12.03 36.45
CA GLU A 235 5.27 -10.99 35.98
C GLU A 235 5.06 -10.73 34.47
N ILE A 236 4.88 -11.82 33.69
CA ILE A 236 4.58 -11.74 32.25
C ILE A 236 3.28 -10.98 32.04
N ALA A 237 2.17 -11.41 32.65
CA ALA A 237 0.87 -10.78 32.50
C ALA A 237 0.89 -9.28 32.87
N GLN A 238 1.61 -8.89 33.91
CA GLN A 238 1.75 -7.48 34.28
C GLN A 238 2.50 -6.66 33.22
N LYS A 239 3.55 -7.21 32.59
CA LYS A 239 4.32 -6.54 31.55
C LYS A 239 3.52 -6.45 30.24
N ASP A 240 2.81 -7.52 29.86
CA ASP A 240 1.97 -7.56 28.68
C ASP A 240 0.84 -6.54 28.78
N LEU A 241 0.10 -6.52 29.90
CA LEU A 241 -0.96 -5.53 30.14
C LEU A 241 -0.42 -4.10 30.16
N LYS A 242 0.79 -3.87 30.72
CA LYS A 242 1.44 -2.57 30.65
C LYS A 242 1.76 -2.18 29.22
N GLY A 243 2.35 -3.07 28.42
CA GLY A 243 2.64 -2.84 27.00
C GLY A 243 1.39 -2.53 26.19
N LEU A 244 0.27 -3.26 26.50
CA LEU A 244 -1.02 -3.01 25.89
C LEU A 244 -1.59 -1.64 26.32
N ASP A 245 -1.52 -1.28 27.61
CA ASP A 245 -1.97 0.03 28.10
C ASP A 245 -1.22 1.19 27.44
N GLU A 246 0.08 1.03 27.17
CA GLU A 246 0.95 2.02 26.52
C GLU A 246 0.79 2.08 25.01
N SER A 247 0.08 1.13 24.39
CA SER A 247 -0.14 1.08 22.93
C SER A 247 -1.38 1.89 22.54
N ASP A 248 -1.38 2.44 21.32
CA ASP A 248 -2.50 3.22 20.77
C ASP A 248 -3.57 2.32 20.16
N SER A 249 -3.15 1.15 19.66
CA SER A 249 -4.01 0.17 19.02
C SER A 249 -3.54 -1.25 19.27
N VAL A 250 -4.37 -2.22 18.92
CA VAL A 250 -4.04 -3.66 18.98
C VAL A 250 -4.26 -4.27 17.60
N PHE A 251 -3.24 -4.97 17.10
CA PHE A 251 -3.37 -5.90 15.99
C PHE A 251 -3.34 -7.31 16.54
N ALA A 252 -4.41 -8.08 16.35
CA ALA A 252 -4.55 -9.40 16.93
C ALA A 252 -4.62 -10.50 15.87
N ILE A 253 -3.82 -11.55 16.01
CA ILE A 253 -3.92 -12.78 15.22
C ILE A 253 -4.85 -13.72 15.97
N LEU A 254 -6.12 -13.78 15.53
CA LEU A 254 -7.19 -14.52 16.22
C LEU A 254 -7.30 -15.99 15.76
N ASN A 255 -6.45 -16.43 14.84
CA ASN A 255 -6.42 -17.79 14.34
C ASN A 255 -6.23 -18.81 15.50
N GLY A 256 -7.18 -19.75 15.63
CA GLY A 256 -7.14 -20.78 16.68
C GLY A 256 -7.67 -20.32 18.06
N TYR A 257 -8.16 -19.11 18.23
CA TYR A 257 -8.78 -18.60 19.45
C TYR A 257 -7.96 -18.81 20.72
N ASP A 258 -6.69 -18.48 20.66
CA ASP A 258 -5.85 -18.53 21.85
C ASP A 258 -6.46 -17.72 22.99
N PRO A 259 -6.64 -18.31 24.19
CA PRO A 259 -7.28 -17.63 25.33
C PRO A 259 -6.59 -16.34 25.74
N GLY A 260 -5.25 -16.26 25.62
CA GLY A 260 -4.47 -15.05 25.90
C GLY A 260 -4.82 -13.94 24.94
N THR A 261 -4.83 -14.23 23.64
CA THR A 261 -5.21 -13.28 22.57
C THR A 261 -6.64 -12.79 22.73
N VAL A 262 -7.60 -13.68 23.04
CA VAL A 262 -9.00 -13.31 23.28
C VAL A 262 -9.13 -12.40 24.51
N PHE A 263 -8.39 -12.68 25.59
CA PHE A 263 -8.36 -11.83 26.78
C PHE A 263 -7.79 -10.44 26.46
N GLU A 264 -6.69 -10.36 25.71
CA GLU A 264 -6.06 -9.10 25.31
C GLU A 264 -6.98 -8.24 24.44
N ILE A 265 -7.70 -8.85 23.49
CA ILE A 265 -8.74 -8.16 22.69
C ILE A 265 -9.81 -7.56 23.60
N GLY A 266 -10.38 -8.37 24.50
CA GLY A 266 -11.42 -7.90 25.44
C GLY A 266 -10.93 -6.78 26.35
N TYR A 267 -9.71 -6.89 26.85
CA TYR A 267 -9.08 -5.86 27.66
C TYR A 267 -8.86 -4.56 26.88
N ALA A 268 -8.37 -4.65 25.64
CA ALA A 268 -8.15 -3.50 24.76
C ALA A 268 -9.45 -2.75 24.45
N ILE A 269 -10.53 -3.49 24.15
CA ILE A 269 -11.86 -2.91 23.92
C ILE A 269 -12.37 -2.18 25.17
N ALA A 270 -12.23 -2.79 26.36
CA ALA A 270 -12.60 -2.18 27.63
C ALA A 270 -11.80 -0.90 27.94
N LYS A 271 -10.63 -0.74 27.34
CA LYS A 271 -9.77 0.46 27.41
C LYS A 271 -10.01 1.44 26.26
N ASN A 272 -11.05 1.24 25.45
CA ASN A 272 -11.40 2.06 24.29
C ASN A 272 -10.27 2.15 23.24
N LYS A 273 -9.45 1.11 23.12
CA LYS A 273 -8.41 1.03 22.10
C LYS A 273 -8.99 0.53 20.79
N LYS A 274 -8.41 0.95 19.67
CA LYS A 274 -8.74 0.42 18.35
C LYS A 274 -8.19 -0.99 18.21
N VAL A 275 -9.04 -1.95 17.88
CA VAL A 275 -8.67 -3.36 17.72
C VAL A 275 -8.95 -3.83 16.30
N ILE A 276 -7.91 -4.31 15.63
CA ILE A 276 -7.98 -4.98 14.35
C ILE A 276 -7.59 -6.45 14.56
N ALA A 277 -8.45 -7.37 14.17
CA ALA A 277 -8.19 -8.80 14.28
C ALA A 277 -8.09 -9.45 12.89
N LEU A 278 -7.04 -10.24 12.70
CA LEU A 278 -6.86 -11.13 11.56
C LEU A 278 -7.45 -12.50 11.91
N TYR A 279 -8.43 -12.95 11.14
CA TYR A 279 -9.06 -14.25 11.28
C TYR A 279 -9.25 -14.91 9.92
N GLU A 280 -8.37 -15.83 9.58
CA GLU A 280 -8.27 -16.47 8.25
C GLU A 280 -9.00 -17.82 8.16
N GLN A 281 -9.59 -18.29 9.27
CA GLN A 281 -10.27 -19.60 9.32
C GLN A 281 -11.71 -19.46 8.84
N ASN A 282 -12.19 -20.49 8.14
CA ASN A 282 -13.57 -20.57 7.62
C ASN A 282 -14.42 -21.52 8.49
N ASP A 283 -14.26 -21.50 9.80
CA ASP A 283 -15.09 -22.29 10.69
C ASP A 283 -16.34 -21.52 11.14
N GLU A 284 -17.39 -22.25 11.54
CA GLU A 284 -18.67 -21.68 11.98
C GLU A 284 -18.62 -21.14 13.43
N ILE A 285 -17.49 -20.55 13.85
CA ILE A 285 -17.38 -20.03 15.21
C ILE A 285 -18.18 -18.73 15.35
N ASN A 286 -18.87 -18.63 16.49
CA ASN A 286 -19.66 -17.48 16.81
C ASN A 286 -18.77 -16.27 17.21
N LEU A 287 -18.59 -15.36 16.26
CA LEU A 287 -17.85 -14.09 16.45
C LEU A 287 -18.74 -12.96 16.99
N THR A 288 -19.92 -13.27 17.54
CA THR A 288 -20.91 -12.26 17.99
C THR A 288 -20.30 -11.22 18.92
N MET A 289 -19.50 -11.66 19.90
CA MET A 289 -18.89 -10.72 20.86
C MET A 289 -17.87 -9.80 20.21
N PHE A 290 -17.13 -10.28 19.22
CA PHE A 290 -16.16 -9.47 18.47
C PHE A 290 -16.88 -8.49 17.53
N HIS A 291 -17.86 -8.94 16.76
CA HIS A 291 -18.66 -8.08 15.87
C HIS A 291 -19.56 -7.11 16.61
N GLY A 292 -20.04 -7.46 17.80
CA GLY A 292 -20.86 -6.61 18.66
C GLY A 292 -20.07 -5.62 19.51
N SER A 293 -18.75 -5.71 19.49
CA SER A 293 -17.84 -4.76 20.12
C SER A 293 -17.03 -4.04 19.02
N ASP A 294 -16.33 -2.99 19.33
CA ASP A 294 -15.56 -2.19 18.35
C ASP A 294 -14.31 -2.93 17.80
N CYS A 295 -14.39 -4.26 17.61
CA CYS A 295 -13.36 -5.09 17.02
C CYS A 295 -13.60 -5.26 15.51
N MET A 296 -12.71 -4.76 14.69
CA MET A 296 -12.77 -4.96 13.24
C MET A 296 -12.05 -6.25 12.86
N ILE A 297 -12.76 -7.21 12.23
CA ILE A 297 -12.22 -8.51 11.84
C ILE A 297 -12.04 -8.57 10.33
N PHE A 298 -10.89 -9.06 9.89
CA PHE A 298 -10.55 -9.27 8.50
C PHE A 298 -10.03 -10.68 8.28
N ASN A 299 -10.27 -11.22 7.09
CA ASN A 299 -9.87 -12.58 6.72
C ASN A 299 -8.60 -12.66 5.85
N ASP A 300 -7.93 -11.55 5.65
CA ASP A 300 -6.60 -11.50 5.04
C ASP A 300 -5.74 -10.41 5.67
N ILE A 301 -4.45 -10.68 5.74
CA ILE A 301 -3.49 -9.82 6.41
C ILE A 301 -3.34 -8.45 5.74
N THR A 302 -3.40 -8.38 4.42
CA THR A 302 -3.24 -7.11 3.69
C THR A 302 -4.37 -6.15 4.01
N THR A 303 -5.62 -6.63 3.94
CA THR A 303 -6.80 -5.84 4.28
C THR A 303 -6.77 -5.40 5.74
N ALA A 304 -6.38 -6.30 6.66
CA ALA A 304 -6.25 -5.98 8.08
C ALA A 304 -5.22 -4.87 8.34
N LEU A 305 -4.01 -4.98 7.77
CA LEU A 305 -2.94 -3.99 7.92
C LEU A 305 -3.32 -2.64 7.31
N TYR A 306 -3.94 -2.61 6.13
CA TYR A 306 -4.38 -1.37 5.49
C TYR A 306 -5.45 -0.67 6.32
N ASN A 307 -6.43 -1.42 6.82
CA ASN A 307 -7.46 -0.88 7.69
C ASN A 307 -6.91 -0.38 9.04
N LEU A 308 -5.86 -1.01 9.58
CA LEU A 308 -5.18 -0.47 10.76
C LEU A 308 -4.60 0.92 10.46
N VAL A 309 -3.84 1.07 9.37
CA VAL A 309 -3.29 2.37 8.96
C VAL A 309 -4.41 3.40 8.80
N TRP A 310 -5.46 3.07 8.05
CA TRP A 310 -6.55 4.00 7.79
C TRP A 310 -7.31 4.40 9.06
N THR A 311 -7.51 3.46 9.98
CA THR A 311 -8.16 3.73 11.27
C THR A 311 -7.31 4.64 12.14
N MET A 312 -5.99 4.50 12.11
CA MET A 312 -5.07 5.29 12.92
C MET A 312 -4.71 6.65 12.29
N THR A 313 -4.94 6.83 11.00
CA THR A 313 -4.70 8.10 10.28
C THR A 313 -5.96 8.94 10.05
N SER A 314 -7.16 8.33 10.16
CA SER A 314 -8.44 9.07 10.09
C SER A 314 -8.60 9.91 11.35
N LYS A 315 -8.84 11.22 11.18
CA LYS A 315 -9.14 12.15 12.28
C LYS A 315 -10.60 12.07 12.69
#